data_f6ecd439259bb59ffef4c87207a8cb85
#
_entry.id   f6ecd439259bb59ffef4c87207a8cb85
#
_cell.length_a   1.000
_cell.length_b   1.000
_cell.length_c   1.000
_cell.angle_alpha   90.00
_cell.angle_beta   90.00
_cell.angle_gamma   90.00
#
_symmetry.space_group_name_H-M   'P 1'
#
loop_
_entity.id
_entity.type
_entity.pdbx_description
1 polymer ?
#
loop_
_entity_poly.entity_id
_entity_poly.type
_entity_poly.pdbx_seq_one_letter_code
_entity_poly.pdbx_strand_id
1 'polypeptide(L)'
;TPVTILRPFNTYGPRQSNRAVIPTIITQIASGKKEIKLGKISPTRDFNFVSDTCSAFVNLLDNEIVIGKIINSASNFEVSIEETALLIAKIMDIEITIKSEENRLRPKNSEVERLFGDNSLLKKITNWEPEFGDINGFEKGLRITIDWFTDPSNLERYNSKNSYQI
;
A
#
# COMPACT_ATOMS: atom_id res chain seq x y z
N THR A 1 -21.69 -9.96 21.75
CA THR A 1 -21.84 -9.45 20.37
C THR A 1 -20.95 -10.28 19.44
N PRO A 2 -21.48 -10.83 18.35
CA PRO A 2 -20.67 -11.52 17.37
C PRO A 2 -19.73 -10.53 16.67
N VAL A 3 -18.42 -10.71 16.81
CA VAL A 3 -17.40 -9.79 16.27
C VAL A 3 -16.32 -10.59 15.59
N THR A 4 -15.88 -10.13 14.43
CA THR A 4 -14.68 -10.59 13.72
C THR A 4 -13.74 -9.40 13.57
N ILE A 5 -12.45 -9.62 13.80
CA ILE A 5 -11.43 -8.60 13.61
C ILE A 5 -10.67 -8.94 12.32
N LEU A 6 -10.87 -8.12 11.28
CA LEU A 6 -10.03 -8.17 10.10
C LEU A 6 -8.88 -7.17 10.27
N ARG A 7 -7.65 -7.62 10.05
CA ARG A 7 -6.42 -6.80 10.07
C ARG A 7 -5.85 -6.67 8.66
N PRO A 8 -6.19 -5.60 7.93
CA PRO A 8 -5.56 -5.33 6.64
C PRO A 8 -4.08 -4.96 6.82
N PHE A 9 -3.23 -5.51 5.97
CA PHE A 9 -1.85 -5.07 5.85
C PHE A 9 -1.78 -3.77 5.03
N ASN A 10 -0.58 -3.25 4.74
CA ASN A 10 -0.42 -1.91 4.16
C ASN A 10 -1.27 -1.75 2.89
N THR A 11 -2.51 -1.32 3.07
CA THR A 11 -3.42 -1.10 1.95
C THR A 11 -2.95 0.08 1.10
N TYR A 12 -2.86 -0.13 -0.22
CA TYR A 12 -2.49 0.90 -1.19
C TYR A 12 -3.47 0.95 -2.36
N GLY A 13 -3.45 2.05 -3.12
CA GLY A 13 -4.31 2.23 -4.28
C GLY A 13 -4.79 3.67 -4.43
N PRO A 14 -5.74 3.91 -5.34
CA PRO A 14 -6.40 5.21 -5.52
C PRO A 14 -6.90 5.80 -4.20
N ARG A 15 -6.77 7.13 -4.05
CA ARG A 15 -7.20 7.88 -2.86
C ARG A 15 -6.41 7.62 -1.58
N GLN A 16 -5.31 6.88 -1.62
CA GLN A 16 -4.45 6.71 -0.45
C GLN A 16 -3.87 8.06 0.01
N SER A 17 -3.67 8.25 1.31
CA SER A 17 -3.09 9.47 1.87
C SER A 17 -1.72 9.79 1.26
N ASN A 18 -1.46 11.07 0.95
CA ASN A 18 -0.14 11.58 0.48
C ASN A 18 1.00 11.29 1.46
N ARG A 19 0.70 10.99 2.71
CA ARG A 19 1.71 10.63 3.73
C ARG A 19 2.20 9.20 3.60
N ALA A 20 1.48 8.36 2.86
CA ALA A 20 1.88 6.98 2.60
C ALA A 20 2.99 6.93 1.56
N VAL A 21 3.86 5.91 1.64
CA VAL A 21 5.08 5.84 0.85
C VAL A 21 4.83 5.80 -0.66
N ILE A 22 3.88 4.99 -1.13
CA ILE A 22 3.56 4.86 -2.57
C ILE A 22 3.10 6.20 -3.17
N PRO A 23 2.06 6.89 -2.64
CA PRO A 23 1.70 8.22 -3.10
C PRO A 23 2.82 9.26 -2.99
N THR A 24 3.62 9.20 -1.91
CA THR A 24 4.77 10.09 -1.73
C THR A 24 5.77 9.95 -2.88
N ILE A 25 6.07 8.73 -3.33
CA ILE A 25 6.98 8.47 -4.45
C ILE A 25 6.35 8.97 -5.75
N ILE A 26 5.12 8.55 -6.05
CA ILE A 26 4.41 8.92 -7.28
C ILE A 26 4.32 10.44 -7.43
N THR A 27 3.90 11.14 -6.39
CA THR A 27 3.71 12.61 -6.45
C THR A 27 5.02 13.37 -6.58
N GLN A 28 6.12 12.88 -6.00
CA GLN A 28 7.44 13.46 -6.22
C GLN A 28 7.89 13.32 -7.67
N ILE A 29 7.76 12.12 -8.25
CA ILE A 29 8.10 11.85 -9.66
C ILE A 29 7.20 12.68 -10.58
N ALA A 30 5.90 12.67 -10.39
CA ALA A 30 4.94 13.44 -11.18
C ALA A 30 5.17 14.96 -11.12
N SER A 31 5.76 15.47 -10.04
CA SER A 31 6.19 16.88 -9.94
C SER A 31 7.53 17.19 -10.63
N GLY A 32 8.10 16.24 -11.38
CA GLY A 32 9.34 16.39 -12.13
C GLY A 32 10.61 16.23 -11.33
N LYS A 33 10.53 15.74 -10.08
CA LYS A 33 11.72 15.48 -9.26
C LYS A 33 12.42 14.21 -9.72
N LYS A 34 13.74 14.29 -9.92
CA LYS A 34 14.61 13.15 -10.19
C LYS A 34 15.26 12.61 -8.88
N GLU A 35 15.46 13.46 -7.89
CA GLU A 35 15.89 13.08 -6.54
C GLU A 35 14.67 12.88 -5.65
N ILE A 36 14.37 11.62 -5.31
CA ILE A 36 13.22 11.24 -4.48
C ILE A 36 13.65 11.11 -3.03
N LYS A 37 13.00 11.88 -2.16
CA LYS A 37 13.30 11.96 -0.75
C LYS A 37 12.43 10.98 0.03
N LEU A 38 13.05 9.99 0.66
CA LEU A 38 12.39 8.95 1.45
C LEU A 38 13.03 8.83 2.83
N GLY A 39 12.37 8.12 3.74
CA GLY A 39 12.99 7.66 4.98
C GLY A 39 13.88 6.44 4.74
N LYS A 40 13.81 5.45 5.64
CA LYS A 40 14.53 4.19 5.47
C LYS A 40 13.96 3.40 4.29
N ILE A 41 14.82 2.91 3.40
CA ILE A 41 14.41 2.23 2.15
C ILE A 41 14.59 0.71 2.19
N SER A 42 15.39 0.20 3.15
CA SER A 42 15.62 -1.24 3.31
C SER A 42 14.45 -2.04 3.88
N PRO A 43 13.52 -1.47 4.69
CA PRO A 43 12.41 -2.25 5.23
C PRO A 43 11.51 -2.83 4.13
N THR A 44 11.04 -4.07 4.37
CA THR A 44 10.07 -4.73 3.49
C THR A 44 8.64 -4.57 4.02
N ARG A 45 7.70 -4.53 3.10
CA ARG A 45 6.26 -4.39 3.38
C ARG A 45 5.46 -5.34 2.51
N ASP A 46 4.42 -5.88 3.10
CA ASP A 46 3.34 -6.53 2.38
C ASP A 46 2.33 -5.44 2.02
N PHE A 47 2.26 -5.12 0.72
CA PHE A 47 1.32 -4.14 0.20
C PHE A 47 0.09 -4.86 -0.35
N ASN A 48 -1.06 -4.56 0.22
CA ASN A 48 -2.34 -5.15 -0.15
C ASN A 48 -3.17 -4.14 -0.96
N PHE A 49 -3.53 -4.47 -2.20
CA PHE A 49 -4.28 -3.53 -3.02
C PHE A 49 -5.67 -3.30 -2.45
N VAL A 50 -6.19 -2.09 -2.61
CA VAL A 50 -7.44 -1.67 -1.97
C VAL A 50 -8.65 -2.55 -2.33
N SER A 51 -8.74 -3.04 -3.57
CA SER A 51 -9.83 -3.96 -3.96
C SER A 51 -9.73 -5.31 -3.25
N ASP A 52 -8.51 -5.83 -3.04
CA ASP A 52 -8.29 -7.07 -2.31
C ASP A 52 -8.65 -6.91 -0.83
N THR A 53 -8.32 -5.75 -0.24
CA THR A 53 -8.76 -5.42 1.12
C THR A 53 -10.30 -5.36 1.19
N CYS A 54 -10.96 -4.68 0.25
CA CYS A 54 -12.41 -4.59 0.22
C CYS A 54 -13.07 -5.97 0.02
N SER A 55 -12.55 -6.77 -0.91
CA SER A 55 -13.07 -8.12 -1.14
C SER A 55 -12.91 -9.03 0.08
N ALA A 56 -11.82 -8.87 0.86
CA ALA A 56 -11.64 -9.58 2.11
C ALA A 56 -12.75 -9.25 3.13
N PHE A 57 -13.13 -7.96 3.26
CA PHE A 57 -14.26 -7.57 4.11
C PHE A 57 -15.56 -8.21 3.63
N VAL A 58 -15.84 -8.16 2.33
CA VAL A 58 -17.07 -8.70 1.75
C VAL A 58 -17.17 -10.23 1.96
N ASN A 59 -16.05 -10.95 1.79
CA ASN A 59 -15.99 -12.40 1.98
C ASN A 59 -16.18 -12.85 3.45
N LEU A 60 -16.05 -11.93 4.41
CA LEU A 60 -16.29 -12.22 5.83
C LEU A 60 -17.71 -11.87 6.28
N LEU A 61 -18.47 -11.10 5.47
CA LEU A 61 -19.88 -10.83 5.75
C LEU A 61 -20.66 -12.15 5.68
N ASP A 62 -21.65 -12.27 6.53
CA ASP A 62 -22.55 -13.41 6.59
C ASP A 62 -21.87 -14.79 6.82
N ASN A 63 -20.62 -14.78 7.30
CA ASN A 63 -19.88 -16.00 7.61
C ASN A 63 -19.76 -16.20 9.11
N GLU A 64 -20.63 -17.02 9.69
CA GLU A 64 -20.66 -17.27 11.14
C GLU A 64 -19.39 -17.94 11.68
N ILE A 65 -18.66 -18.68 10.82
CA ILE A 65 -17.42 -19.39 11.20
C ILE A 65 -16.30 -18.42 11.62
N VAL A 66 -16.36 -17.16 11.17
CA VAL A 66 -15.33 -16.15 11.47
C VAL A 66 -15.56 -15.42 12.79
N ILE A 67 -16.72 -15.57 13.42
CA ILE A 67 -17.05 -14.91 14.68
C ILE A 67 -16.03 -15.29 15.75
N GLY A 68 -15.53 -14.27 16.46
CA GLY A 68 -14.51 -14.42 17.50
C GLY A 68 -13.07 -14.59 16.98
N LYS A 69 -12.85 -14.55 15.66
CA LYS A 69 -11.51 -14.70 15.08
C LYS A 69 -10.85 -13.37 14.75
N ILE A 70 -9.51 -13.41 14.74
CA ILE A 70 -8.65 -12.36 14.20
C ILE A 70 -8.08 -12.89 12.90
N ILE A 71 -8.34 -12.20 11.80
CA ILE A 71 -8.01 -12.63 10.44
C ILE A 71 -7.18 -11.56 9.76
N ASN A 72 -6.09 -11.95 9.09
CA ASN A 72 -5.27 -11.00 8.33
C ASN A 72 -5.73 -10.98 6.87
N SER A 73 -5.81 -9.77 6.28
CA SER A 73 -5.90 -9.54 4.85
C SER A 73 -4.56 -8.99 4.37
N ALA A 74 -3.81 -9.82 3.68
CA ALA A 74 -2.47 -9.53 3.21
C ALA A 74 -2.27 -10.11 1.81
N SER A 75 -1.32 -9.54 1.05
CA SER A 75 -1.01 -10.04 -0.29
C SER A 75 -0.22 -11.35 -0.26
N ASN A 76 0.43 -11.64 0.86
CA ASN A 76 1.42 -12.72 1.01
C ASN A 76 2.63 -12.55 0.05
N PHE A 77 2.91 -11.29 -0.30
CA PHE A 77 4.05 -10.87 -1.10
C PHE A 77 4.72 -9.67 -0.41
N GLU A 78 6.02 -9.71 -0.26
CA GLU A 78 6.76 -8.61 0.35
C GLU A 78 7.76 -8.00 -0.62
N VAL A 79 7.93 -6.71 -0.52
CA VAL A 79 8.84 -5.92 -1.34
C VAL A 79 9.44 -4.79 -0.50
N SER A 80 10.70 -4.43 -0.74
CA SER A 80 11.32 -3.31 -0.05
C SER A 80 10.79 -1.96 -0.53
N ILE A 81 10.98 -0.94 0.29
CA ILE A 81 10.63 0.44 -0.10
C ILE A 81 11.49 0.88 -1.31
N GLU A 82 12.75 0.46 -1.36
CA GLU A 82 13.65 0.75 -2.48
C GLU A 82 13.14 0.12 -3.79
N GLU A 83 12.86 -1.19 -3.80
CA GLU A 83 12.31 -1.90 -4.96
C GLU A 83 10.97 -1.29 -5.41
N THR A 84 10.12 -0.90 -4.45
CA THR A 84 8.87 -0.20 -4.74
C THR A 84 9.11 1.11 -5.46
N ALA A 85 10.07 1.91 -5.02
CA ALA A 85 10.40 3.20 -5.64
C ALA A 85 10.97 3.03 -7.05
N LEU A 86 11.86 2.06 -7.24
CA LEU A 86 12.45 1.75 -8.54
C LEU A 86 11.39 1.20 -9.51
N LEU A 87 10.45 0.38 -9.03
CA LEU A 87 9.36 -0.14 -9.87
C LEU A 87 8.40 0.97 -10.30
N ILE A 88 8.04 1.88 -9.39
CA ILE A 88 7.22 3.06 -9.73
C ILE A 88 7.94 3.93 -10.78
N ALA A 89 9.23 4.20 -10.59
CA ALA A 89 10.03 4.98 -11.54
C ALA A 89 10.09 4.32 -12.92
N LYS A 90 10.29 3.00 -12.97
CA LYS A 90 10.25 2.21 -14.21
C LYS A 90 8.88 2.31 -14.91
N ILE A 91 7.78 2.20 -14.16
CA ILE A 91 6.42 2.30 -14.72
C ILE A 91 6.17 3.69 -15.30
N MET A 92 6.68 4.73 -14.64
CA MET A 92 6.54 6.12 -15.08
C MET A 92 7.56 6.54 -16.15
N ASP A 93 8.47 5.64 -16.54
CA ASP A 93 9.56 5.87 -17.51
C ASP A 93 10.46 7.05 -17.13
N ILE A 94 10.82 7.15 -15.84
CA ILE A 94 11.66 8.22 -15.28
C ILE A 94 12.82 7.61 -14.52
N GLU A 95 14.06 8.04 -14.83
CA GLU A 95 15.21 7.72 -14.00
C GLU A 95 15.21 8.57 -12.72
N ILE A 96 15.39 7.90 -11.59
CA ILE A 96 15.44 8.55 -10.27
C ILE A 96 16.70 8.19 -9.49
N THR A 97 17.05 9.08 -8.56
CA THR A 97 17.96 8.79 -7.45
C THR A 97 17.18 8.87 -6.14
N ILE A 98 17.51 8.00 -5.19
CA ILE A 98 16.83 7.99 -3.89
C ILE A 98 17.78 8.59 -2.85
N LYS A 99 17.27 9.59 -2.11
CA LYS A 99 17.97 10.23 -1.01
C LYS A 99 17.22 9.98 0.30
N SER A 100 17.93 9.42 1.27
CA SER A 100 17.39 9.28 2.62
C SER A 100 17.37 10.63 3.33
N GLU A 101 16.23 11.01 3.89
CA GLU A 101 16.06 12.22 4.73
C GLU A 101 15.92 11.82 6.20
N GLU A 102 16.77 12.38 7.06
CA GLU A 102 16.74 12.11 8.51
C GLU A 102 15.39 12.47 9.14
N ASN A 103 14.75 13.56 8.70
CA ASN A 103 13.45 14.02 9.18
C ASN A 103 12.30 13.03 8.87
N ARG A 104 12.53 12.07 7.98
CA ARG A 104 11.58 11.01 7.62
C ARG A 104 11.92 9.68 8.25
N LEU A 105 13.02 9.60 9.00
CA LEU A 105 13.37 8.42 9.75
C LEU A 105 12.49 8.30 10.99
N ARG A 106 11.96 7.13 11.22
CA ARG A 106 11.27 6.82 12.47
C ARG A 106 12.29 6.63 13.59
N PRO A 107 11.89 6.91 14.85
CA PRO A 107 12.75 6.54 15.99
C PRO A 107 13.15 5.05 15.90
N LYS A 108 14.40 4.74 16.25
CA LYS A 108 14.97 3.37 16.13
C LYS A 108 14.06 2.28 16.73
N ASN A 109 13.38 2.59 17.84
CA ASN A 109 12.52 1.64 18.54
C ASN A 109 11.11 1.48 17.94
N SER A 110 10.74 2.28 16.92
CA SER A 110 9.45 2.23 16.23
C SER A 110 9.55 1.80 14.76
N GLU A 111 10.76 1.56 14.26
CA GLU A 111 10.95 1.08 12.89
C GLU A 111 10.71 -0.44 12.82
N VAL A 112 9.78 -0.82 11.97
CA VAL A 112 9.49 -2.23 11.67
C VAL A 112 10.27 -2.58 10.40
N GLU A 113 11.31 -3.42 10.55
CA GLU A 113 12.17 -3.81 9.43
C GLU A 113 11.44 -4.67 8.40
N ARG A 114 10.60 -5.57 8.88
CA ARG A 114 9.84 -6.50 8.03
C ARG A 114 8.39 -6.54 8.46
N LEU A 115 7.48 -6.31 7.54
CA LEU A 115 6.06 -6.53 7.72
C LEU A 115 5.55 -7.42 6.59
N PHE A 116 5.29 -8.69 6.93
CA PHE A 116 4.83 -9.73 6.02
C PHE A 116 3.61 -10.42 6.62
N GLY A 117 2.52 -10.50 5.87
CA GLY A 117 1.24 -11.01 6.36
C GLY A 117 0.99 -12.46 5.99
N ASP A 118 0.49 -13.22 6.94
CA ASP A 118 -0.05 -14.56 6.69
C ASP A 118 -1.57 -14.46 6.48
N ASN A 119 -2.03 -14.71 5.27
CA ASN A 119 -3.42 -14.71 4.85
C ASN A 119 -4.04 -16.12 4.78
N SER A 120 -3.32 -17.15 5.21
CA SER A 120 -3.74 -18.56 5.08
C SER A 120 -5.08 -18.87 5.74
N LEU A 121 -5.37 -18.21 6.87
CA LEU A 121 -6.64 -18.41 7.55
C LEU A 121 -7.81 -17.83 6.73
N LEU A 122 -7.65 -16.63 6.14
CA LEU A 122 -8.65 -16.01 5.27
C LEU A 122 -8.95 -16.89 4.06
N LYS A 123 -7.91 -17.35 3.38
CA LYS A 123 -8.02 -18.28 2.24
C LYS A 123 -8.77 -19.56 2.62
N LYS A 124 -8.38 -20.17 3.73
CA LYS A 124 -8.99 -21.43 4.21
C LYS A 124 -10.48 -21.31 4.51
N ILE A 125 -10.91 -20.18 5.07
CA ILE A 125 -12.29 -20.00 5.55
C ILE A 125 -13.21 -19.52 4.42
N THR A 126 -12.70 -18.73 3.47
CA THR A 126 -13.53 -18.01 2.51
C THR A 126 -13.23 -18.33 1.04
N ASN A 127 -12.17 -19.10 0.75
CA ASN A 127 -11.58 -19.25 -0.60
C ASN A 127 -11.15 -17.91 -1.23
N TRP A 128 -10.98 -16.85 -0.42
CA TRP A 128 -10.48 -15.57 -0.88
C TRP A 128 -9.02 -15.68 -1.34
N GLU A 129 -8.71 -15.11 -2.48
CA GLU A 129 -7.35 -14.98 -3.00
C GLU A 129 -7.10 -13.52 -3.39
N PRO A 130 -5.91 -12.96 -3.10
CA PRO A 130 -5.57 -11.63 -3.56
C PRO A 130 -5.32 -11.64 -5.08
N GLU A 131 -6.01 -10.78 -5.83
CA GLU A 131 -5.76 -10.61 -7.26
C GLU A 131 -4.40 -9.94 -7.52
N PHE A 132 -3.94 -9.13 -6.56
CA PHE A 132 -2.72 -8.33 -6.64
C PHE A 132 -1.60 -8.88 -5.73
N GLY A 133 -1.59 -10.18 -5.49
CA GLY A 133 -0.79 -10.83 -4.45
C GLY A 133 0.62 -11.30 -4.87
N ASP A 134 1.06 -11.03 -6.09
CA ASP A 134 2.41 -11.34 -6.57
C ASP A 134 3.07 -10.12 -7.20
N ILE A 135 4.28 -10.27 -7.73
CA ILE A 135 5.00 -9.16 -8.37
C ILE A 135 4.24 -8.57 -9.56
N ASN A 136 3.57 -9.40 -10.37
CA ASN A 136 2.80 -8.94 -11.52
C ASN A 136 1.52 -8.22 -11.06
N GLY A 137 0.83 -8.77 -10.07
CA GLY A 137 -0.32 -8.14 -9.43
C GLY A 137 0.06 -6.82 -8.76
N PHE A 138 1.19 -6.77 -8.05
CA PHE A 138 1.71 -5.54 -7.46
C PHE A 138 2.01 -4.48 -8.53
N GLU A 139 2.69 -4.83 -9.62
CA GLU A 139 2.93 -3.92 -10.74
C GLU A 139 1.61 -3.41 -11.35
N LYS A 140 0.63 -4.29 -11.57
CA LYS A 140 -0.71 -3.91 -12.06
C LYS A 140 -1.39 -2.91 -11.11
N GLY A 141 -1.36 -3.16 -9.80
CA GLY A 141 -1.92 -2.27 -8.78
C GLY A 141 -1.20 -0.91 -8.71
N LEU A 142 0.12 -0.89 -8.90
CA LEU A 142 0.89 0.35 -9.00
C LEU A 142 0.50 1.17 -10.23
N ARG A 143 0.31 0.55 -11.41
CA ARG A 143 -0.16 1.26 -12.63
C ARG A 143 -1.49 1.96 -12.38
N ILE A 144 -2.48 1.25 -11.84
CA ILE A 144 -3.79 1.83 -11.48
C ILE A 144 -3.64 2.98 -10.49
N THR A 145 -2.72 2.85 -9.52
CA THR A 145 -2.47 3.88 -8.52
C THR A 145 -1.79 5.10 -9.13
N ILE A 146 -0.78 4.89 -10.00
CA ILE A 146 -0.08 5.94 -10.73
C ILE A 146 -1.07 6.72 -11.61
N ASP A 147 -1.86 6.03 -12.42
CA ASP A 147 -2.86 6.65 -13.30
C ASP A 147 -3.80 7.56 -12.50
N TRP A 148 -4.23 7.10 -11.32
CA TRP A 148 -5.08 7.91 -10.46
C TRP A 148 -4.38 9.17 -9.92
N PHE A 149 -3.13 9.05 -9.47
CA PHE A 149 -2.37 10.17 -8.89
C PHE A 149 -1.77 11.11 -9.94
N THR A 150 -1.76 10.74 -11.21
CA THR A 150 -1.30 11.60 -12.33
C THR A 150 -2.46 12.24 -13.09
N ASP A 151 -3.69 11.83 -12.86
CA ASP A 151 -4.89 12.45 -13.43
C ASP A 151 -5.16 13.82 -12.77
N PRO A 152 -5.13 14.93 -13.54
CA PRO A 152 -5.35 16.28 -13.01
C PRO A 152 -6.69 16.45 -12.30
N SER A 153 -7.76 15.79 -12.76
CA SER A 153 -9.09 15.89 -12.17
C SER A 153 -9.16 15.27 -10.78
N ASN A 154 -8.38 14.22 -10.54
CA ASN A 154 -8.25 13.58 -9.25
C ASN A 154 -7.40 14.42 -8.30
N LEU A 155 -6.31 15.00 -8.80
CA LEU A 155 -5.40 15.84 -8.01
C LEU A 155 -6.09 17.12 -7.52
N GLU A 156 -6.89 17.77 -8.34
CA GLU A 156 -7.64 18.97 -7.95
C GLU A 156 -8.58 18.66 -6.77
N ARG A 157 -9.36 17.60 -6.88
CA ARG A 157 -10.27 17.15 -5.80
C ARG A 157 -9.52 16.71 -4.55
N TYR A 158 -8.36 16.12 -4.72
CA TYR A 158 -7.54 15.62 -3.64
C TYR A 158 -6.87 16.76 -2.87
N ASN A 159 -6.34 17.75 -3.57
CA ASN A 159 -5.71 18.93 -2.97
C ASN A 159 -6.73 19.85 -2.29
N SER A 160 -7.94 20.01 -2.85
CA SER A 160 -9.01 20.82 -2.24
C SER A 160 -9.51 20.24 -0.91
N LYS A 161 -9.40 18.92 -0.70
CA LYS A 161 -9.78 18.24 0.54
C LYS A 161 -8.64 18.12 1.55
N ASN A 162 -7.40 18.34 1.13
CA ASN A 162 -6.23 18.31 2.03
C ASN A 162 -6.04 19.56 2.89
N SER A 163 -7.00 20.48 2.92
CA SER A 163 -7.06 21.57 3.91
C SER A 163 -7.34 21.07 5.34
N TYR A 164 -7.63 19.79 5.54
CA TYR A 164 -7.60 19.19 6.86
C TYR A 164 -6.15 18.87 7.25
N GLN A 165 -5.44 19.90 7.66
CA GLN A 165 -4.27 19.75 8.50
C GLN A 165 -4.77 19.51 9.94
N ILE A 166 -4.56 18.29 10.42
CA ILE A 166 -4.50 18.02 11.86
C ILE A 166 -3.04 17.88 12.21
#